data_0fb988cfce112afd745f100ecc60157e
#
_entry.id   0fb988cfce112afd745f100ecc60157e
#
_cell.length_a   1.000
_cell.length_b   1.000
_cell.length_c   1.000
_cell.angle_alpha   90.00
_cell.angle_beta   90.00
_cell.angle_gamma   90.00
#
_symmetry.space_group_name_H-M   'P 1'
#
loop_
_entity.id
_entity.type
_entity.pdbx_description
1 polymer ?
#
loop_
_entity_poly.entity_id
_entity_poly.type
_entity_poly.pdbx_seq_one_letter_code
_entity_poly.pdbx_strand_id
1 'polypeptide(L)'
;TGASTDNELVSFIVGQLLHGIPLNFNLPDLGCSTFAAETPDGERIFGRNFDMYYSPALFVRTEPDNGYKSISMVNLAYIGYSEDKLPLDMKSSFLTLASPYTPLDGINEKGLAAGVLQIDTEPTNQQTDKVDITTTSAIRMILDKCATVDEAVEMLKNYDMHASANSCYHFQISDASGKSVVVEYIDNEMSVLDESVATNFLLTPGDYDFGGGQD
;
A
#
# COMPACT_ATOMS: atom_id res chain seq x y z
N THR A 1 -14.16 4.16 -4.48
CA THR A 1 -14.14 5.62 -4.51
C THR A 1 -13.91 6.17 -5.90
N GLY A 2 -13.23 5.46 -6.80
CA GLY A 2 -12.90 5.93 -8.14
C GLY A 2 -11.93 7.12 -8.15
N ALA A 3 -11.06 7.22 -7.13
CA ALA A 3 -10.05 8.26 -7.09
C ALA A 3 -8.88 7.88 -8.01
N SER A 4 -8.58 8.74 -8.98
CA SER A 4 -7.47 8.59 -9.93
C SER A 4 -6.22 9.37 -9.50
N THR A 5 -6.31 10.16 -8.45
CA THR A 5 -5.20 10.93 -7.89
C THR A 5 -5.26 10.96 -6.37
N ASP A 6 -4.11 11.19 -5.72
CA ASP A 6 -4.05 11.41 -4.28
C ASP A 6 -4.89 12.62 -3.86
N ASN A 7 -4.96 13.66 -4.69
CA ASN A 7 -5.77 14.84 -4.41
C ASN A 7 -7.27 14.53 -4.36
N GLU A 8 -7.76 13.63 -5.21
CA GLU A 8 -9.16 13.18 -5.17
C GLU A 8 -9.42 12.31 -3.93
N LEU A 9 -8.49 11.40 -3.59
CA LEU A 9 -8.57 10.62 -2.35
C LEU A 9 -8.54 11.54 -1.12
N VAL A 10 -7.63 12.51 -1.07
CA VAL A 10 -7.55 13.51 -0.01
C VAL A 10 -8.83 14.34 0.06
N SER A 11 -9.37 14.78 -1.07
CA SER A 11 -10.62 15.54 -1.13
C SER A 11 -11.80 14.74 -0.57
N PHE A 12 -11.86 13.45 -0.88
CA PHE A 12 -12.86 12.55 -0.30
C PHE A 12 -12.70 12.44 1.22
N ILE A 13 -11.47 12.18 1.71
CA ILE A 13 -11.18 12.05 3.15
C ILE A 13 -11.49 13.36 3.87
N VAL A 14 -11.05 14.50 3.34
CA VAL A 14 -11.28 15.83 3.91
C VAL A 14 -12.77 16.14 3.96
N GLY A 15 -13.50 15.88 2.89
CA GLY A 15 -14.94 16.18 2.81
C GLY A 15 -15.78 15.27 3.71
N GLN A 16 -15.51 13.98 3.74
CA GLN A 16 -16.35 12.98 4.41
C GLN A 16 -15.96 12.73 5.88
N LEU A 17 -14.70 12.82 6.22
CA LEU A 17 -14.19 12.43 7.53
C LEU A 17 -13.63 13.61 8.34
N LEU A 18 -12.89 14.48 7.69
CA LEU A 18 -12.18 15.57 8.37
C LEU A 18 -12.98 16.89 8.38
N HIS A 19 -14.19 16.90 7.81
CA HIS A 19 -15.09 18.08 7.79
C HIS A 19 -14.38 19.37 7.35
N GLY A 20 -13.51 19.28 6.33
CA GLY A 20 -12.79 20.42 5.77
C GLY A 20 -11.43 20.74 6.41
N ILE A 21 -10.97 19.97 7.41
CA ILE A 21 -9.60 20.13 7.93
C ILE A 21 -8.62 19.66 6.86
N PRO A 22 -7.65 20.50 6.46
CA PRO A 22 -6.72 20.16 5.39
C PRO A 22 -5.82 18.97 5.77
N LEU A 23 -5.64 18.07 4.82
CA LEU A 23 -4.73 16.95 4.90
C LEU A 23 -3.62 17.18 3.86
N ASN A 24 -2.36 17.21 4.31
CA ASN A 24 -1.20 17.21 3.43
C ASN A 24 -0.71 15.77 3.29
N PHE A 25 -0.68 15.29 2.07
CA PHE A 25 -0.16 13.97 1.71
C PHE A 25 1.19 14.15 1.05
N ASN A 26 2.24 13.58 1.62
CA ASN A 26 3.58 13.65 1.08
C ASN A 26 4.29 12.32 1.32
N LEU A 27 4.85 11.74 0.27
CA LEU A 27 5.63 10.50 0.32
C LEU A 27 7.08 10.84 -0.04
N PRO A 28 7.99 10.78 0.91
CA PRO A 28 9.42 10.86 0.61
C PRO A 28 9.95 9.54 0.05
N ASP A 29 11.17 9.56 -0.49
CA ASP A 29 11.86 8.36 -0.97
C ASP A 29 11.95 7.28 0.11
N LEU A 30 11.69 6.03 -0.27
CA LEU A 30 11.59 4.87 0.60
C LEU A 30 12.60 3.80 0.22
N GLY A 31 13.31 3.27 1.22
CA GLY A 31 13.91 1.95 1.16
C GLY A 31 12.98 0.92 1.82
N CYS A 32 12.69 -0.16 1.15
CA CYS A 32 11.80 -1.20 1.66
C CYS A 32 12.32 -2.60 1.33
N SER A 33 11.91 -3.57 2.14
CA SER A 33 11.99 -4.98 1.79
C SER A 33 10.82 -5.74 2.39
N THR A 34 10.39 -6.79 1.71
CA THR A 34 9.37 -7.72 2.18
C THR A 34 9.79 -9.14 1.94
N PHE A 35 9.29 -10.05 2.75
CA PHE A 35 9.45 -11.48 2.52
C PHE A 35 8.23 -12.27 3.02
N ALA A 36 7.95 -13.38 2.35
CA ALA A 36 7.06 -14.42 2.81
C ALA A 36 7.85 -15.70 3.05
N ALA A 37 7.64 -16.34 4.19
CA ALA A 37 8.40 -17.53 4.59
C ALA A 37 7.52 -18.52 5.35
N GLU A 38 8.03 -19.74 5.49
CA GLU A 38 7.47 -20.78 6.35
C GLU A 38 8.47 -21.12 7.45
N THR A 39 7.99 -21.18 8.68
CA THR A 39 8.80 -21.66 9.80
C THR A 39 8.97 -23.19 9.73
N PRO A 40 9.97 -23.77 10.43
CA PRO A 40 10.10 -25.21 10.54
C PRO A 40 8.86 -25.95 11.07
N ASP A 41 8.01 -25.23 11.82
CA ASP A 41 6.76 -25.75 12.38
C ASP A 41 5.55 -25.57 11.44
N GLY A 42 5.78 -25.03 10.23
CA GLY A 42 4.75 -24.82 9.20
C GLY A 42 3.92 -23.56 9.34
N GLU A 43 4.30 -22.63 10.20
CA GLU A 43 3.65 -21.33 10.30
C GLU A 43 4.06 -20.42 9.15
N ARG A 44 3.13 -19.61 8.62
CA ARG A 44 3.38 -18.63 7.58
C ARG A 44 3.74 -17.28 8.18
N ILE A 45 4.81 -16.69 7.69
CA ILE A 45 5.31 -15.39 8.13
C ILE A 45 5.36 -14.45 6.93
N PHE A 46 4.82 -13.25 7.10
CA PHE A 46 5.04 -12.12 6.22
C PHE A 46 5.80 -11.06 7.00
N GLY A 47 6.98 -10.68 6.53
CA GLY A 47 7.82 -9.66 7.15
C GLY A 47 8.00 -8.47 6.22
N ARG A 48 8.09 -7.28 6.83
CA ARG A 48 8.38 -6.04 6.10
C ARG A 48 9.36 -5.19 6.87
N ASN A 49 10.35 -4.64 6.15
CA ASN A 49 11.17 -3.53 6.59
C ASN A 49 10.77 -2.26 5.84
N PHE A 50 10.67 -1.15 6.55
CA PHE A 50 10.25 0.14 6.04
C PHE A 50 11.29 1.17 6.44
N ASP A 51 12.17 1.52 5.49
CA ASP A 51 13.33 2.38 5.74
C ASP A 51 12.99 3.82 5.37
N MET A 52 12.84 4.65 6.40
CA MET A 52 12.70 6.10 6.29
C MET A 52 13.46 6.79 7.41
N TYR A 53 13.95 8.00 7.12
CA TYR A 53 14.59 8.82 8.12
C TYR A 53 13.69 9.12 9.32
N TYR A 54 12.40 9.40 9.08
CA TYR A 54 11.39 9.60 10.10
C TYR A 54 10.10 8.85 9.74
N SER A 55 9.74 7.89 10.57
CA SER A 55 8.62 7.00 10.31
C SER A 55 7.80 6.76 11.58
N PRO A 56 7.00 7.75 12.05
CA PRO A 56 6.08 7.52 13.15
C PRO A 56 4.97 6.58 12.70
N ALA A 57 5.02 5.33 13.16
CA ALA A 57 4.09 4.29 12.77
C ALA A 57 2.82 4.30 13.64
N LEU A 58 1.70 4.04 13.01
CA LEU A 58 0.42 3.77 13.67
C LEU A 58 -0.12 2.41 13.20
N PHE A 59 -0.43 1.52 14.13
CA PHE A 59 -1.21 0.33 13.83
C PHE A 59 -2.70 0.66 13.85
N VAL A 60 -3.36 0.34 12.75
CA VAL A 60 -4.79 0.60 12.56
C VAL A 60 -5.51 -0.75 12.48
N ARG A 61 -6.40 -1.01 13.45
CA ARG A 61 -7.32 -2.14 13.39
C ARG A 61 -8.62 -1.69 12.75
N THR A 62 -9.07 -2.43 11.73
CA THR A 62 -10.37 -2.19 11.08
C THR A 62 -11.27 -3.41 11.19
N GLU A 63 -12.58 -3.16 11.31
CA GLU A 63 -13.65 -4.15 11.33
C GLU A 63 -14.81 -3.64 10.47
N PRO A 64 -14.70 -3.73 9.13
CA PRO A 64 -15.76 -3.26 8.25
C PRO A 64 -16.97 -4.19 8.30
N ASP A 65 -18.19 -3.65 8.22
CA ASP A 65 -19.44 -4.43 8.27
C ASP A 65 -19.54 -5.49 7.17
N ASN A 66 -18.96 -5.21 6.00
CA ASN A 66 -18.99 -6.10 4.83
C ASN A 66 -17.58 -6.44 4.32
N GLY A 67 -16.67 -6.77 5.23
CA GLY A 67 -15.28 -7.11 4.88
C GLY A 67 -14.58 -7.83 6.03
N TYR A 68 -13.33 -8.19 5.79
CA TYR A 68 -12.51 -8.88 6.77
C TYR A 68 -11.91 -7.91 7.80
N LYS A 69 -11.82 -8.35 9.03
CA LYS A 69 -11.04 -7.64 10.06
C LYS A 69 -9.57 -7.66 9.67
N SER A 70 -8.89 -6.53 9.91
CA SER A 70 -7.47 -6.44 9.59
C SER A 70 -6.71 -5.56 10.56
N ILE A 71 -5.38 -5.73 10.56
CA ILE A 71 -4.43 -4.81 11.17
C ILE A 71 -3.52 -4.33 10.05
N SER A 72 -3.33 -3.02 9.95
CA SER A 72 -2.46 -2.40 8.98
C SER A 72 -1.52 -1.40 9.63
N MET A 73 -0.37 -1.15 9.01
CA MET A 73 0.57 -0.13 9.41
C MET A 73 0.42 1.11 8.52
N VAL A 74 0.43 2.26 9.15
CA VAL A 74 0.37 3.58 8.51
C VAL A 74 1.54 4.41 8.99
N ASN A 75 2.22 5.08 8.09
CA ASN A 75 3.17 6.11 8.47
C ASN A 75 2.46 7.45 8.63
N LEU A 76 2.46 7.97 9.85
CA LEU A 76 1.78 9.23 10.19
C LEU A 76 2.37 10.44 9.47
N ALA A 77 3.63 10.39 9.03
CA ALA A 77 4.23 11.48 8.26
C ALA A 77 3.45 11.73 6.94
N TYR A 78 2.84 10.70 6.35
CA TYR A 78 2.04 10.82 5.13
C TYR A 78 0.74 11.59 5.30
N ILE A 79 0.22 11.64 6.51
CA ILE A 79 -1.00 12.39 6.85
C ILE A 79 -0.72 13.70 7.60
N GLY A 80 0.53 14.20 7.51
CA GLY A 80 0.91 15.53 7.95
C GLY A 80 1.38 15.63 9.39
N TYR A 81 1.83 14.54 9.99
CA TYR A 81 2.55 14.56 11.28
C TYR A 81 4.06 14.69 11.07
N SER A 82 4.76 15.18 12.10
CA SER A 82 6.20 15.35 12.13
C SER A 82 6.71 15.11 13.55
N GLU A 83 8.04 15.16 13.77
CA GLU A 83 8.64 15.03 15.09
C GLU A 83 8.05 16.00 16.11
N ASP A 84 7.80 17.24 15.68
CA ASP A 84 7.24 18.31 16.52
C ASP A 84 5.70 18.30 16.58
N LYS A 85 5.05 17.44 15.79
CA LYS A 85 3.60 17.40 15.66
C LYS A 85 3.11 15.95 15.65
N LEU A 86 3.03 15.35 16.82
CA LEU A 86 2.48 14.00 17.01
C LEU A 86 1.02 14.05 17.51
N PRO A 87 0.21 13.01 17.31
CA PRO A 87 -1.17 12.92 17.77
C PRO A 87 -1.28 12.61 19.28
N LEU A 88 -0.72 13.48 20.12
CA LEU A 88 -0.61 13.25 21.56
C LEU A 88 -1.84 13.71 22.37
N ASP A 89 -2.75 14.45 21.77
CA ASP A 89 -4.00 14.92 22.38
C ASP A 89 -5.17 14.80 21.40
N MET A 90 -6.38 14.99 21.88
CA MET A 90 -7.61 14.81 21.10
C MET A 90 -7.67 15.73 19.88
N LYS A 91 -7.15 16.95 19.95
CA LYS A 91 -7.18 17.92 18.85
C LYS A 91 -6.15 17.55 17.79
N SER A 92 -4.92 17.19 18.20
CA SER A 92 -3.85 16.78 17.29
C SER A 92 -4.14 15.42 16.66
N SER A 93 -4.87 14.51 17.34
CA SER A 93 -5.18 13.18 16.84
C SER A 93 -6.28 13.15 15.75
N PHE A 94 -6.95 14.26 15.47
CA PHE A 94 -8.08 14.26 14.53
C PHE A 94 -7.69 13.79 13.11
N LEU A 95 -6.49 14.12 12.64
CA LEU A 95 -6.01 13.66 11.32
C LEU A 95 -5.82 12.13 11.24
N THR A 96 -5.68 11.43 12.37
CA THR A 96 -5.57 9.97 12.38
C THR A 96 -6.83 9.28 11.88
N LEU A 97 -7.96 9.97 11.79
CA LEU A 97 -9.18 9.46 11.14
C LEU A 97 -8.97 9.11 9.66
N ALA A 98 -7.95 9.69 9.01
CA ALA A 98 -7.55 9.34 7.65
C ALA A 98 -6.76 8.02 7.57
N SER A 99 -6.18 7.54 8.67
CA SER A 99 -5.28 6.39 8.69
C SER A 99 -5.86 5.10 8.07
N PRO A 100 -7.15 4.75 8.22
CA PRO A 100 -7.71 3.56 7.56
C PRO A 100 -7.60 3.58 6.04
N TYR A 101 -7.41 4.73 5.42
CA TYR A 101 -7.34 4.92 3.96
C TYR A 101 -5.93 5.05 3.42
N THR A 102 -4.92 5.00 4.30
CA THR A 102 -3.51 5.17 3.94
C THR A 102 -2.61 4.01 4.42
N PRO A 103 -3.07 2.74 4.38
CA PRO A 103 -2.23 1.62 4.76
C PRO A 103 -1.09 1.42 3.76
N LEU A 104 0.08 1.05 4.27
CA LEU A 104 1.25 0.69 3.47
C LEU A 104 1.50 -0.82 3.47
N ASP A 105 1.04 -1.48 4.51
CA ASP A 105 1.00 -2.93 4.65
C ASP A 105 -0.08 -3.33 5.65
N GLY A 106 -0.33 -4.62 5.74
CA GLY A 106 -1.23 -5.19 6.72
C GLY A 106 -1.50 -6.67 6.50
N ILE A 107 -2.27 -7.22 7.43
CA ILE A 107 -2.76 -8.59 7.39
C ILE A 107 -4.22 -8.62 7.82
N ASN A 108 -5.02 -9.45 7.19
CA ASN A 108 -6.42 -9.65 7.56
C ASN A 108 -6.65 -10.98 8.31
N GLU A 109 -7.85 -11.16 8.84
CA GLU A 109 -8.24 -12.34 9.61
C GLU A 109 -8.25 -13.66 8.81
N LYS A 110 -8.11 -13.60 7.48
CA LYS A 110 -7.95 -14.76 6.60
C LYS A 110 -6.49 -15.16 6.42
N GLY A 111 -5.56 -14.39 6.97
CA GLY A 111 -4.13 -14.59 6.80
C GLY A 111 -3.59 -14.07 5.47
N LEU A 112 -4.36 -13.24 4.75
CA LEU A 112 -3.85 -12.53 3.60
C LEU A 112 -3.08 -11.29 4.07
N ALA A 113 -1.81 -11.22 3.71
CA ALA A 113 -0.92 -10.09 3.96
C ALA A 113 -0.56 -9.39 2.64
N ALA A 114 -0.43 -8.08 2.69
CA ALA A 114 0.03 -7.29 1.57
C ALA A 114 0.89 -6.13 2.04
N GLY A 115 1.88 -5.74 1.24
CA GLY A 115 2.73 -4.58 1.48
C GLY A 115 3.16 -3.94 0.17
N VAL A 116 3.32 -2.61 0.17
CA VAL A 116 3.81 -1.85 -0.99
C VAL A 116 5.27 -1.49 -0.82
N LEU A 117 6.00 -1.51 -1.93
CA LEU A 117 7.39 -1.07 -2.02
C LEU A 117 7.50 -0.09 -3.20
N GLN A 118 8.18 1.00 -2.98
CA GLN A 118 8.41 2.01 -4.02
C GLN A 118 9.46 1.52 -5.01
N ILE A 119 9.24 1.81 -6.28
CA ILE A 119 10.18 1.58 -7.38
C ILE A 119 10.49 2.93 -8.03
N ASP A 120 11.75 3.17 -8.31
CA ASP A 120 12.21 4.39 -8.98
C ASP A 120 12.07 4.25 -10.51
N THR A 121 10.82 4.27 -10.97
CA THR A 121 10.44 4.25 -12.39
C THR A 121 9.25 5.16 -12.62
N GLU A 122 8.82 5.29 -13.90
CA GLU A 122 7.64 6.09 -14.25
C GLU A 122 6.39 5.65 -13.46
N PRO A 123 5.61 6.60 -12.94
CA PRO A 123 4.43 6.32 -12.16
C PRO A 123 3.37 5.52 -12.94
N THR A 124 2.80 4.50 -12.31
CA THR A 124 1.66 3.78 -12.88
C THR A 124 0.46 4.71 -13.01
N ASN A 125 -0.13 4.74 -14.19
CA ASN A 125 -1.29 5.56 -14.52
C ASN A 125 -2.12 4.87 -15.61
N GLN A 126 -2.82 3.80 -15.25
CA GLN A 126 -3.67 3.06 -16.19
C GLN A 126 -4.86 3.93 -16.63
N GLN A 127 -5.24 3.83 -17.88
CA GLN A 127 -6.31 4.61 -18.51
C GLN A 127 -7.18 3.69 -19.34
N THR A 128 -8.05 2.93 -18.67
CA THR A 128 -9.04 2.07 -19.31
C THR A 128 -10.46 2.49 -18.91
N ASP A 129 -11.46 1.67 -19.19
CA ASP A 129 -12.85 1.93 -18.79
C ASP A 129 -13.18 1.42 -17.37
N LYS A 130 -12.15 1.03 -16.57
CA LYS A 130 -12.33 0.51 -15.22
C LYS A 130 -12.39 1.65 -14.19
N VAL A 131 -12.82 1.29 -12.98
CA VAL A 131 -12.83 2.22 -11.87
C VAL A 131 -11.39 2.43 -11.35
N ASP A 132 -11.02 3.68 -11.13
CA ASP A 132 -9.70 4.07 -10.64
C ASP A 132 -9.51 3.73 -9.16
N ILE A 133 -8.29 3.30 -8.83
CA ILE A 133 -7.82 3.13 -7.45
C ILE A 133 -6.41 3.69 -7.31
N THR A 134 -6.09 4.15 -6.10
CA THR A 134 -4.73 4.56 -5.74
C THR A 134 -3.98 3.43 -5.02
N THR A 135 -2.67 3.53 -4.90
CA THR A 135 -1.82 2.55 -4.20
C THR A 135 -2.34 2.20 -2.80
N THR A 136 -2.64 3.20 -1.98
CA THR A 136 -3.11 2.97 -0.60
C THR A 136 -4.53 2.42 -0.54
N SER A 137 -5.41 2.86 -1.43
CA SER A 137 -6.76 2.31 -1.53
C SER A 137 -6.77 0.86 -2.01
N ALA A 138 -5.81 0.46 -2.85
CA ALA A 138 -5.62 -0.93 -3.26
C ALA A 138 -5.30 -1.84 -2.07
N ILE A 139 -4.33 -1.45 -1.21
CA ILE A 139 -4.02 -2.21 0.02
C ILE A 139 -5.26 -2.32 0.91
N ARG A 140 -6.01 -1.22 1.10
CA ARG A 140 -7.24 -1.25 1.91
C ARG A 140 -8.26 -2.23 1.34
N MET A 141 -8.47 -2.22 0.02
CA MET A 141 -9.40 -3.12 -0.64
C MET A 141 -8.96 -4.59 -0.57
N ILE A 142 -7.67 -4.87 -0.76
CA ILE A 142 -7.10 -6.22 -0.59
C ILE A 142 -7.40 -6.75 0.81
N LEU A 143 -7.09 -5.97 1.83
CA LEU A 143 -7.30 -6.37 3.23
C LEU A 143 -8.78 -6.56 3.58
N ASP A 144 -9.68 -5.75 3.03
CA ASP A 144 -11.11 -5.82 3.33
C ASP A 144 -11.84 -6.93 2.57
N LYS A 145 -11.38 -7.30 1.36
CA LYS A 145 -12.21 -8.08 0.42
C LYS A 145 -11.61 -9.40 -0.02
N CYS A 146 -10.30 -9.60 0.13
CA CYS A 146 -9.63 -10.76 -0.40
C CYS A 146 -9.18 -11.70 0.73
N ALA A 147 -9.37 -13.00 0.56
CA ALA A 147 -8.89 -14.03 1.48
C ALA A 147 -7.64 -14.74 0.94
N THR A 148 -7.40 -14.67 -0.37
CA THR A 148 -6.31 -15.37 -1.06
C THR A 148 -5.56 -14.46 -2.01
N VAL A 149 -4.33 -14.85 -2.35
CA VAL A 149 -3.54 -14.18 -3.40
C VAL A 149 -4.30 -14.10 -4.71
N ASP A 150 -4.97 -15.19 -5.12
CA ASP A 150 -5.72 -15.21 -6.39
C ASP A 150 -6.88 -14.20 -6.40
N GLU A 151 -7.60 -14.08 -5.29
CA GLU A 151 -8.66 -13.06 -5.15
C GLU A 151 -8.09 -11.63 -5.23
N ALA A 152 -6.93 -11.38 -4.60
CA ALA A 152 -6.28 -10.09 -4.64
C ALA A 152 -5.79 -9.71 -6.05
N VAL A 153 -5.16 -10.66 -6.74
CA VAL A 153 -4.71 -10.47 -8.14
C VAL A 153 -5.90 -10.20 -9.07
N GLU A 154 -6.96 -10.99 -8.93
CA GLU A 154 -8.18 -10.80 -9.76
C GLU A 154 -8.86 -9.47 -9.44
N MET A 155 -8.90 -9.07 -8.17
CA MET A 155 -9.42 -7.76 -7.79
C MET A 155 -8.61 -6.64 -8.45
N LEU A 156 -7.27 -6.66 -8.37
CA LEU A 156 -6.43 -5.63 -8.97
C LEU A 156 -6.63 -5.51 -10.50
N LYS A 157 -6.86 -6.63 -11.19
CA LYS A 157 -7.17 -6.63 -12.63
C LYS A 157 -8.46 -5.90 -13.00
N ASN A 158 -9.38 -5.74 -12.07
CA ASN A 158 -10.68 -5.12 -12.31
C ASN A 158 -10.70 -3.60 -12.07
N TYR A 159 -9.54 -3.00 -11.74
CA TYR A 159 -9.39 -1.58 -11.49
C TYR A 159 -8.24 -0.99 -12.31
N ASP A 160 -8.30 0.32 -12.54
CA ASP A 160 -7.18 1.08 -13.07
C ASP A 160 -6.32 1.62 -11.93
N MET A 161 -5.06 1.19 -11.91
CA MET A 161 -4.10 1.61 -10.88
C MET A 161 -3.51 2.98 -11.21
N HIS A 162 -3.60 3.90 -10.25
CA HIS A 162 -2.94 5.19 -10.25
C HIS A 162 -2.00 5.29 -9.06
N ALA A 163 -0.71 5.30 -9.32
CA ALA A 163 0.29 5.27 -8.27
C ALA A 163 0.25 6.56 -7.41
N SER A 164 0.28 6.38 -6.10
CA SER A 164 0.32 7.48 -5.13
C SER A 164 1.64 8.23 -5.21
N ALA A 165 1.64 9.52 -4.86
CA ALA A 165 2.81 10.39 -4.77
C ALA A 165 3.67 10.46 -6.04
N ASN A 166 3.06 10.26 -7.21
CA ASN A 166 3.74 10.31 -8.50
C ASN A 166 4.99 9.41 -8.55
N SER A 167 4.87 8.21 -7.98
CA SER A 167 5.92 7.20 -7.92
C SER A 167 5.41 5.86 -8.46
N CYS A 168 6.28 4.92 -8.78
CA CYS A 168 5.87 3.55 -9.09
C CYS A 168 5.89 2.70 -7.82
N TYR A 169 5.05 1.68 -7.77
CA TYR A 169 5.02 0.72 -6.66
C TYR A 169 4.76 -0.68 -7.19
N HIS A 170 5.35 -1.65 -6.50
CA HIS A 170 4.89 -3.01 -6.58
C HIS A 170 4.31 -3.50 -5.25
N PHE A 171 3.53 -4.56 -5.30
CA PHE A 171 2.81 -5.12 -4.16
C PHE A 171 3.30 -6.54 -3.93
N GLN A 172 3.86 -6.84 -2.76
CA GLN A 172 3.98 -8.24 -2.35
C GLN A 172 2.71 -8.64 -1.61
N ILE A 173 2.12 -9.77 -2.04
CA ILE A 173 0.89 -10.32 -1.48
C ILE A 173 1.14 -11.79 -1.15
N SER A 174 0.80 -12.20 0.07
CA SER A 174 0.96 -13.58 0.53
C SER A 174 -0.26 -14.03 1.32
N ASP A 175 -0.61 -15.31 1.26
CA ASP A 175 -1.77 -15.85 1.97
C ASP A 175 -1.43 -17.04 2.88
N ALA A 176 -2.42 -17.50 3.63
CA ALA A 176 -2.30 -18.58 4.59
C ALA A 176 -1.94 -19.94 3.95
N SER A 177 -2.13 -20.12 2.63
CA SER A 177 -1.68 -21.33 1.94
C SER A 177 -0.16 -21.37 1.73
N GLY A 178 0.51 -20.22 1.87
CA GLY A 178 1.92 -20.00 1.60
C GLY A 178 2.18 -19.53 0.17
N LYS A 179 1.13 -19.28 -0.62
CA LYS A 179 1.28 -18.61 -1.91
C LYS A 179 1.75 -17.18 -1.68
N SER A 180 2.74 -16.74 -2.46
CA SER A 180 3.26 -15.37 -2.45
C SER A 180 3.53 -14.91 -3.86
N VAL A 181 3.14 -13.69 -4.17
CA VAL A 181 3.39 -13.06 -5.47
C VAL A 181 3.86 -11.62 -5.28
N VAL A 182 4.57 -11.13 -6.29
CA VAL A 182 4.82 -9.70 -6.46
C VAL A 182 4.04 -9.23 -7.69
N VAL A 183 3.24 -8.19 -7.50
CA VAL A 183 2.47 -7.55 -8.58
C VAL A 183 3.16 -6.25 -8.94
N GLU A 184 3.59 -6.14 -10.19
CA GLU A 184 4.27 -4.97 -10.76
C GLU A 184 3.42 -4.35 -11.87
N TYR A 185 3.62 -3.06 -12.09
CA TYR A 185 3.03 -2.33 -13.21
C TYR A 185 4.18 -1.69 -14.01
N ILE A 186 4.40 -2.18 -15.21
CA ILE A 186 5.44 -1.71 -16.11
C ILE A 186 4.77 -1.23 -17.38
N ASP A 187 5.05 0.01 -17.79
CA ASP A 187 4.37 0.66 -18.92
C ASP A 187 2.83 0.56 -18.81
N ASN A 188 2.32 0.67 -17.59
CA ASN A 188 0.89 0.50 -17.23
C ASN A 188 0.32 -0.92 -17.45
N GLU A 189 1.17 -1.91 -17.74
CA GLU A 189 0.77 -3.32 -17.85
C GLU A 189 1.06 -4.05 -16.51
N MET A 190 0.07 -4.81 -16.05
CA MET A 190 0.18 -5.56 -14.81
C MET A 190 0.91 -6.89 -15.02
N SER A 191 2.00 -7.10 -14.31
CA SER A 191 2.73 -8.36 -14.20
C SER A 191 2.56 -9.00 -12.84
N VAL A 192 2.49 -10.32 -12.79
CA VAL A 192 2.39 -11.10 -11.54
C VAL A 192 3.49 -12.15 -11.53
N LEU A 193 4.36 -12.09 -10.53
CA LEU A 193 5.52 -12.97 -10.39
C LEU A 193 5.37 -13.82 -9.13
N ASP A 194 5.63 -15.12 -9.23
CA ASP A 194 5.68 -16.04 -8.08
C ASP A 194 6.99 -15.83 -7.31
N GLU A 195 6.98 -14.86 -6.38
CA GLU A 195 8.15 -14.45 -5.62
C GLU A 195 7.83 -14.32 -4.14
N SER A 196 8.79 -14.67 -3.31
CA SER A 196 8.64 -14.61 -1.84
C SER A 196 9.44 -13.49 -1.20
N VAL A 197 10.24 -12.75 -1.97
CA VAL A 197 11.05 -11.61 -1.50
C VAL A 197 10.95 -10.48 -2.51
N ALA A 198 10.80 -9.28 -2.01
CA ALA A 198 10.84 -8.07 -2.83
C ALA A 198 11.63 -6.95 -2.11
N THR A 199 12.26 -6.11 -2.91
CA THR A 199 12.95 -4.88 -2.49
C THR A 199 12.52 -3.73 -3.41
N ASN A 200 13.28 -2.66 -3.52
CA ASN A 200 12.91 -1.51 -4.34
C ASN A 200 13.41 -1.63 -5.81
N PHE A 201 13.43 -2.84 -6.35
CA PHE A 201 13.80 -3.12 -7.74
C PHE A 201 12.71 -3.92 -8.43
N LEU A 202 12.53 -3.68 -9.75
CA LEU A 202 11.66 -4.52 -10.56
C LEU A 202 12.21 -5.94 -10.67
N LEU A 203 11.33 -6.91 -10.52
CA LEU A 203 11.64 -8.34 -10.64
C LEU A 203 11.33 -8.87 -12.05
N THR A 204 10.41 -8.21 -12.77
CA THR A 204 10.15 -8.52 -14.18
C THR A 204 11.41 -8.25 -14.99
N PRO A 205 11.92 -9.23 -15.79
CA PRO A 205 13.10 -9.03 -16.60
C PRO A 205 12.94 -7.88 -17.61
N GLY A 206 13.94 -7.00 -17.71
CA GLY A 206 13.94 -5.88 -18.64
C GLY A 206 15.13 -4.94 -18.39
N ASP A 207 15.39 -4.06 -19.35
CA ASP A 207 16.33 -2.95 -19.20
C ASP A 207 15.54 -1.73 -18.75
N TYR A 208 15.63 -1.36 -17.48
CA TYR A 208 14.89 -0.23 -16.90
C TYR A 208 15.86 0.92 -16.64
N ASP A 209 15.45 2.13 -17.05
CA ASP A 209 16.14 3.37 -16.67
C ASP A 209 15.65 3.79 -15.28
N PHE A 210 16.42 3.44 -14.25
CA PHE A 210 16.23 3.93 -12.91
C PHE A 210 16.89 5.31 -12.84
N GLY A 211 16.14 6.36 -13.02
CA GLY A 211 16.54 7.78 -13.22
C GLY A 211 17.51 8.42 -12.21
N GLY A 212 18.31 7.66 -11.53
CA GLY A 212 19.33 8.09 -10.58
C GLY A 212 20.34 7.00 -10.32
N GLY A 213 21.39 6.93 -11.15
CA GLY A 213 22.53 6.04 -11.05
C GLY A 213 22.72 5.30 -9.74
N GLN A 214 22.38 4.06 -9.74
CA GLN A 214 23.08 3.06 -8.92
C GLN A 214 23.96 2.25 -9.87
N ASP A 215 25.20 2.73 -10.06
CA ASP A 215 26.33 1.95 -10.56
C ASP A 215 26.79 0.93 -9.50
#